data_8d776083f4395e9944602dd5e8818283
#
_entry.id   8d776083f4395e9944602dd5e8818283
#
_cell.length_a   1.000
_cell.length_b   1.000
_cell.length_c   1.000
_cell.angle_alpha   90.00
_cell.angle_beta   90.00
_cell.angle_gamma   90.00
#
_symmetry.space_group_name_H-M   'P 1'
#
loop_
_entity.id
_entity.type
_entity.pdbx_description
1 polymer ?
#
loop_
_entity_poly.entity_id
_entity_poly.type
_entity_poly.pdbx_seq_one_letter_code
_entity_poly.pdbx_strand_id
1 'polypeptide(L)'
;MSTRLPINGIELAVAEHGPADGPVVVLLHGFPELGFSWRHQVGPLAHAGYRVIVPDMRGFGDSDAPDEAERYAVDVLAADVLGLLDHAGVERGRVIGHDWGADVAWKTAWLHPERVLAVAGLSVPFAPRAPAPPLGLMRKHLGEDFYMVWFQRPGIAEEALARDVRRTLATSRVWDAAWAADTDDQPRTPPFMTEDELDVYVRTFARTGFHGGLNYYRNLDRNWERTAHLAERRVTAPALFATGERDPVRRFMPAAVMDGWVTDLRVDAVIKDAGHWVQQEAPDQVNALLLGWLSDVDD
;
A
#
# COMPACT_ATOMS: atom_id res chain seq x y z
N MET A 1 14.17 1.24 15.38
CA MET A 1 13.55 2.50 15.87
C MET A 1 13.34 3.38 14.66
N SER A 2 12.19 4.02 14.53
CA SER A 2 11.93 4.97 13.45
C SER A 2 12.55 6.34 13.76
N THR A 3 12.99 7.02 12.71
CA THR A 3 13.47 8.42 12.77
C THR A 3 12.47 9.27 11.99
N ARG A 4 12.16 10.47 12.47
CA ARG A 4 11.32 11.41 11.71
C ARG A 4 12.22 12.20 10.75
N LEU A 5 11.86 12.18 9.48
CA LEU A 5 12.61 12.79 8.39
C LEU A 5 11.74 13.84 7.66
N PRO A 6 12.28 15.05 7.42
CA PRO A 6 11.57 16.08 6.65
C PRO A 6 11.56 15.71 5.16
N ILE A 7 10.44 15.18 4.68
CA ILE A 7 10.26 14.71 3.30
C ILE A 7 9.01 15.35 2.72
N ASN A 8 9.13 15.98 1.57
CA ASN A 8 8.03 16.51 0.78
C ASN A 8 7.02 17.34 1.62
N GLY A 9 7.56 18.21 2.51
CA GLY A 9 6.77 19.16 3.30
C GLY A 9 5.98 18.57 4.46
N ILE A 10 6.37 17.39 4.92
CA ILE A 10 5.91 16.74 6.16
C ILE A 10 7.08 16.02 6.84
N GLU A 11 6.85 15.57 8.08
CA GLU A 11 7.74 14.66 8.79
C GLU A 11 7.24 13.22 8.59
N LEU A 12 8.03 12.38 7.90
CA LEU A 12 7.78 10.94 7.79
C LEU A 12 8.54 10.17 8.87
N ALA A 13 7.88 9.27 9.56
CA ALA A 13 8.51 8.29 10.44
C ALA A 13 9.04 7.14 9.60
N VAL A 14 10.36 6.93 9.60
CA VAL A 14 11.04 5.98 8.74
C VAL A 14 11.92 5.05 9.56
N ALA A 15 11.78 3.75 9.35
CA ALA A 15 12.71 2.75 9.85
C ALA A 15 13.66 2.31 8.73
N GLU A 16 14.95 2.20 9.03
CA GLU A 16 15.96 1.72 8.10
C GLU A 16 16.64 0.47 8.65
N HIS A 17 16.92 -0.49 7.77
CA HIS A 17 17.51 -1.77 8.11
C HIS A 17 18.52 -2.20 7.04
N GLY A 18 19.45 -3.10 7.42
CA GLY A 18 20.48 -3.60 6.53
C GLY A 18 21.68 -2.66 6.37
N PRO A 19 22.60 -2.94 5.45
CA PRO A 19 23.80 -2.15 5.24
C PRO A 19 23.47 -0.78 4.63
N ALA A 20 24.10 0.27 5.13
CA ALA A 20 23.85 1.65 4.70
C ALA A 20 24.23 1.91 3.23
N ASP A 21 25.17 1.14 2.71
CA ASP A 21 25.68 1.17 1.32
C ASP A 21 25.04 0.10 0.41
N GLY A 22 24.08 -0.66 0.94
CA GLY A 22 23.37 -1.68 0.17
C GLY A 22 22.40 -1.09 -0.86
N PRO A 23 22.02 -1.88 -1.87
CA PRO A 23 20.98 -1.50 -2.83
C PRO A 23 19.67 -1.13 -2.11
N VAL A 24 19.07 0.01 -2.48
CA VAL A 24 17.90 0.53 -1.77
C VAL A 24 16.61 -0.16 -2.20
N VAL A 25 15.84 -0.60 -1.21
CA VAL A 25 14.46 -1.11 -1.33
C VAL A 25 13.56 -0.32 -0.40
N VAL A 26 12.51 0.31 -0.94
CA VAL A 26 11.47 1.00 -0.18
C VAL A 26 10.25 0.10 -0.06
N LEU A 27 9.74 -0.12 1.16
CA LEU A 27 8.57 -0.94 1.44
C LEU A 27 7.39 -0.06 1.87
N LEU A 28 6.31 -0.04 1.09
CA LEU A 28 5.13 0.80 1.28
C LEU A 28 3.94 -0.06 1.74
N HIS A 29 3.40 0.24 2.91
CA HIS A 29 2.24 -0.46 3.47
C HIS A 29 0.91 0.08 2.92
N GLY A 30 -0.20 -0.60 3.23
CA GLY A 30 -1.55 -0.22 2.83
C GLY A 30 -2.42 0.34 3.95
N PHE A 31 -3.74 0.18 3.77
CA PHE A 31 -4.77 0.60 4.74
C PHE A 31 -5.58 -0.62 5.22
N PRO A 32 -5.86 -0.74 6.51
CA PRO A 32 -5.33 0.05 7.65
C PRO A 32 -4.07 -0.59 8.25
N GLU A 33 -2.92 -0.27 7.70
CA GLU A 33 -1.64 -0.84 8.12
C GLU A 33 -0.65 0.25 8.60
N LEU A 34 0.56 -0.17 8.91
CA LEU A 34 1.72 0.61 9.34
C LEU A 34 2.98 0.03 8.69
N GLY A 35 4.11 0.71 8.75
CA GLY A 35 5.40 0.13 8.37
C GLY A 35 5.68 -1.21 9.06
N PHE A 36 5.09 -1.44 10.22
CA PHE A 36 5.17 -2.70 10.97
C PHE A 36 4.62 -3.92 10.21
N SER A 37 3.77 -3.73 9.20
CA SER A 37 3.26 -4.83 8.35
C SER A 37 4.37 -5.59 7.62
N TRP A 38 5.51 -4.95 7.42
CA TRP A 38 6.68 -5.50 6.76
C TRP A 38 7.67 -6.24 7.69
N ARG A 39 7.31 -6.43 8.98
CA ARG A 39 8.19 -7.04 10.00
C ARG A 39 8.82 -8.38 9.60
N HIS A 40 8.14 -9.16 8.75
CA HIS A 40 8.63 -10.45 8.27
C HIS A 40 9.51 -10.36 7.01
N GLN A 41 9.48 -9.24 6.27
CA GLN A 41 10.26 -9.02 5.05
C GLN A 41 11.57 -8.29 5.33
N VAL A 42 11.56 -7.38 6.29
CA VAL A 42 12.71 -6.53 6.65
C VAL A 42 13.98 -7.36 6.94
N GLY A 43 13.86 -8.38 7.80
CA GLY A 43 14.99 -9.24 8.17
C GLY A 43 15.62 -9.96 6.98
N PRO A 44 14.85 -10.76 6.21
CA PRO A 44 15.33 -11.44 5.03
C PRO A 44 15.98 -10.54 3.98
N LEU A 45 15.36 -9.39 3.67
CA LEU A 45 15.91 -8.43 2.71
C LEU A 45 17.22 -7.80 3.21
N ALA A 46 17.27 -7.40 4.49
CA ALA A 46 18.49 -6.86 5.09
C ALA A 46 19.64 -7.88 5.13
N HIS A 47 19.34 -9.16 5.41
CA HIS A 47 20.34 -10.25 5.37
C HIS A 47 20.82 -10.54 3.95
N ALA A 48 20.00 -10.31 2.94
CA ALA A 48 20.38 -10.41 1.53
C ALA A 48 21.22 -9.21 1.04
N GLY A 49 21.50 -8.23 1.93
CA GLY A 49 22.37 -7.10 1.63
C GLY A 49 21.66 -5.83 1.17
N TYR A 50 20.32 -5.79 1.17
CA TYR A 50 19.57 -4.59 0.79
C TYR A 50 19.51 -3.57 1.95
N ARG A 51 19.60 -2.29 1.62
CA ARG A 51 19.19 -1.19 2.51
C ARG A 51 17.69 -1.03 2.41
N VAL A 52 16.97 -1.47 3.44
CA VAL A 52 15.52 -1.52 3.47
C VAL A 52 14.98 -0.28 4.19
N ILE A 53 14.17 0.52 3.50
CA ILE A 53 13.56 1.75 4.00
C ILE A 53 12.05 1.51 4.14
N VAL A 54 11.55 1.67 5.35
CA VAL A 54 10.15 1.38 5.69
C VAL A 54 9.53 2.61 6.36
N PRO A 55 8.80 3.45 5.63
CA PRO A 55 8.04 4.54 6.25
C PRO A 55 6.74 4.03 6.89
N ASP A 56 6.29 4.68 7.95
CA ASP A 56 4.86 4.88 8.09
C ASP A 56 4.48 5.90 7.01
N MET A 57 3.60 5.52 6.08
CA MET A 57 3.25 6.39 4.97
C MET A 57 2.51 7.64 5.47
N ARG A 58 2.49 8.72 4.67
CA ARG A 58 1.76 9.95 4.98
C ARG A 58 0.36 9.65 5.51
N GLY A 59 0.00 10.20 6.67
CA GLY A 59 -1.31 9.99 7.28
C GLY A 59 -1.40 8.77 8.20
N PHE A 60 -0.30 8.05 8.41
CA PHE A 60 -0.27 6.84 9.23
C PHE A 60 0.81 6.91 10.33
N GLY A 61 0.58 6.16 11.39
CA GLY A 61 1.56 5.88 12.41
C GLY A 61 2.12 7.11 13.11
N ASP A 62 3.42 7.28 13.06
CA ASP A 62 4.14 8.42 13.62
C ASP A 62 4.51 9.46 12.56
N SER A 63 4.06 9.29 11.32
CA SER A 63 4.16 10.30 10.26
C SER A 63 3.10 11.38 10.40
N ASP A 64 3.36 12.57 9.82
CA ASP A 64 2.37 13.63 9.78
C ASP A 64 1.14 13.23 8.97
N ALA A 65 -0.04 13.70 9.42
CA ALA A 65 -1.33 13.45 8.82
C ALA A 65 -2.02 14.78 8.49
N PRO A 66 -1.72 15.42 7.34
CA PRO A 66 -2.43 16.64 6.92
C PRO A 66 -3.94 16.43 6.82
N ASP A 67 -4.72 17.46 7.18
CA ASP A 67 -6.19 17.37 7.16
C ASP A 67 -6.76 17.41 5.73
N GLU A 68 -6.10 18.13 4.81
CA GLU A 68 -6.59 18.34 3.47
C GLU A 68 -6.41 17.09 2.59
N ALA A 69 -7.51 16.61 2.01
CA ALA A 69 -7.51 15.39 1.19
C ALA A 69 -6.55 15.48 -0.01
N GLU A 70 -6.40 16.65 -0.64
CA GLU A 70 -5.49 16.86 -1.78
C GLU A 70 -4.02 16.63 -1.46
N ARG A 71 -3.64 16.69 -0.19
CA ARG A 71 -2.30 16.36 0.29
C ARG A 71 -1.97 14.86 0.19
N TYR A 72 -2.95 14.04 -0.20
CA TYR A 72 -2.84 12.58 -0.39
C TYR A 72 -3.06 12.17 -1.86
N ALA A 73 -2.98 13.13 -2.79
CA ALA A 73 -3.06 12.81 -4.20
C ALA A 73 -1.83 11.99 -4.65
N VAL A 74 -1.99 11.16 -5.67
CA VAL A 74 -1.00 10.16 -6.07
C VAL A 74 0.37 10.76 -6.45
N ASP A 75 0.39 11.94 -7.04
CA ASP A 75 1.62 12.67 -7.35
C ASP A 75 2.34 13.17 -6.09
N VAL A 76 1.59 13.52 -5.04
CA VAL A 76 2.15 13.89 -3.72
C VAL A 76 2.73 12.65 -3.03
N LEU A 77 2.01 11.52 -3.05
CA LEU A 77 2.48 10.26 -2.47
C LEU A 77 3.70 9.70 -3.21
N ALA A 78 3.74 9.82 -4.54
CA ALA A 78 4.93 9.48 -5.31
C ALA A 78 6.12 10.37 -4.95
N ALA A 79 5.90 11.68 -4.72
CA ALA A 79 6.96 12.58 -4.28
C ALA A 79 7.51 12.23 -2.88
N ASP A 80 6.70 11.65 -1.99
CA ASP A 80 7.20 11.11 -0.71
C ASP A 80 8.20 9.96 -0.96
N VAL A 81 7.89 9.05 -1.89
CA VAL A 81 8.80 7.96 -2.27
C VAL A 81 10.09 8.48 -2.87
N LEU A 82 10.00 9.49 -3.76
CA LEU A 82 11.20 10.13 -4.31
C LEU A 82 12.05 10.78 -3.21
N GLY A 83 11.42 11.44 -2.25
CA GLY A 83 12.11 12.03 -1.10
C GLY A 83 12.81 10.99 -0.21
N LEU A 84 12.27 9.76 -0.10
CA LEU A 84 12.95 8.65 0.57
C LEU A 84 14.19 8.19 -0.21
N LEU A 85 14.14 8.13 -1.54
CA LEU A 85 15.28 7.82 -2.38
C LEU A 85 16.37 8.91 -2.30
N ASP A 86 15.95 10.18 -2.29
CA ASP A 86 16.87 11.33 -2.13
C ASP A 86 17.54 11.31 -0.75
N HIS A 87 16.79 11.01 0.32
CA HIS A 87 17.35 10.79 1.66
C HIS A 87 18.38 9.66 1.68
N ALA A 88 18.10 8.58 0.97
CA ALA A 88 19.04 7.47 0.83
C ALA A 88 20.30 7.82 0.01
N GLY A 89 20.31 8.94 -0.69
CA GLY A 89 21.40 9.39 -1.55
C GLY A 89 21.48 8.62 -2.87
N VAL A 90 20.36 8.02 -3.34
CA VAL A 90 20.32 7.23 -4.57
C VAL A 90 19.43 7.90 -5.63
N GLU A 91 19.91 7.88 -6.87
CA GLU A 91 19.13 8.38 -8.02
C GLU A 91 17.93 7.48 -8.29
N ARG A 92 18.10 6.17 -8.14
CA ARG A 92 17.07 5.16 -8.43
C ARG A 92 17.01 4.11 -7.32
N GLY A 93 15.80 3.58 -7.07
CA GLY A 93 15.60 2.52 -6.09
C GLY A 93 14.53 1.51 -6.52
N ARG A 94 14.39 0.44 -5.75
CA ARG A 94 13.36 -0.57 -5.89
C ARG A 94 12.22 -0.21 -4.96
N VAL A 95 10.99 -0.28 -5.45
CA VAL A 95 9.80 0.10 -4.68
C VAL A 95 8.84 -1.08 -4.63
N ILE A 96 8.55 -1.54 -3.43
CA ILE A 96 7.66 -2.66 -3.16
C ILE A 96 6.50 -2.14 -2.32
N GLY A 97 5.27 -2.44 -2.72
CA GLY A 97 4.10 -1.98 -1.98
C GLY A 97 3.05 -3.07 -1.80
N HIS A 98 2.21 -2.91 -0.78
CA HIS A 98 1.04 -3.71 -0.52
C HIS A 98 -0.21 -2.82 -0.45
N ASP A 99 -1.34 -3.24 -1.00
CA ASP A 99 -2.63 -2.52 -1.01
C ASP A 99 -2.46 -1.07 -1.56
N TRP A 100 -2.76 -0.02 -0.79
CA TRP A 100 -2.47 1.37 -1.18
C TRP A 100 -0.99 1.63 -1.43
N GLY A 101 -0.11 0.96 -0.67
CA GLY A 101 1.33 1.02 -0.93
C GLY A 101 1.70 0.45 -2.30
N ALA A 102 0.97 -0.59 -2.77
CA ALA A 102 1.16 -1.11 -4.13
C ALA A 102 0.69 -0.09 -5.18
N ASP A 103 -0.49 0.54 -5.00
CA ASP A 103 -0.92 1.59 -5.93
C ASP A 103 0.10 2.74 -5.99
N VAL A 104 0.63 3.19 -4.83
CA VAL A 104 1.67 4.22 -4.78
C VAL A 104 2.96 3.74 -5.46
N ALA A 105 3.40 2.50 -5.24
CA ALA A 105 4.59 1.94 -5.89
C ALA A 105 4.43 1.91 -7.42
N TRP A 106 3.32 1.38 -7.91
CA TRP A 106 2.99 1.37 -9.33
C TRP A 106 2.94 2.77 -9.94
N LYS A 107 2.25 3.70 -9.26
CA LYS A 107 2.12 5.08 -9.73
C LYS A 107 3.45 5.83 -9.68
N THR A 108 4.33 5.55 -8.71
CA THR A 108 5.69 6.11 -8.69
C THR A 108 6.49 5.63 -9.91
N ALA A 109 6.47 4.33 -10.23
CA ALA A 109 7.13 3.79 -11.41
C ALA A 109 6.52 4.33 -12.72
N TRP A 110 5.23 4.62 -12.73
CA TRP A 110 4.51 5.16 -13.88
C TRP A 110 4.75 6.67 -14.08
N LEU A 111 4.77 7.46 -12.99
CA LEU A 111 5.01 8.90 -13.01
C LEU A 111 6.49 9.22 -13.25
N HIS A 112 7.39 8.44 -12.61
CA HIS A 112 8.83 8.69 -12.52
C HIS A 112 9.65 7.45 -12.89
N PRO A 113 9.53 6.93 -14.14
CA PRO A 113 10.23 5.71 -14.57
C PRO A 113 11.75 5.84 -14.48
N GLU A 114 12.29 7.07 -14.55
CA GLU A 114 13.71 7.37 -14.38
C GLU A 114 14.22 7.18 -12.95
N ARG A 115 13.31 7.14 -11.95
CA ARG A 115 13.65 7.02 -10.51
C ARG A 115 13.45 5.60 -9.96
N VAL A 116 12.74 4.73 -10.70
CA VAL A 116 12.40 3.38 -10.23
C VAL A 116 13.17 2.34 -11.02
N LEU A 117 14.03 1.58 -10.34
CA LEU A 117 14.78 0.45 -10.92
C LEU A 117 13.88 -0.74 -11.16
N ALA A 118 13.02 -1.05 -10.19
CA ALA A 118 12.09 -2.16 -10.23
C ALA A 118 10.90 -1.90 -9.30
N VAL A 119 9.74 -2.47 -9.60
CA VAL A 119 8.51 -2.26 -8.85
C VAL A 119 7.82 -3.59 -8.54
N ALA A 120 7.37 -3.76 -7.28
CA ALA A 120 6.54 -4.89 -6.91
C ALA A 120 5.23 -4.41 -6.25
N GLY A 121 4.12 -4.97 -6.71
CA GLY A 121 2.80 -4.78 -6.09
C GLY A 121 2.28 -6.08 -5.49
N LEU A 122 1.92 -6.01 -4.21
CA LEU A 122 1.27 -7.12 -3.51
C LEU A 122 -0.20 -6.80 -3.32
N SER A 123 -1.07 -7.73 -3.66
CA SER A 123 -2.53 -7.72 -3.56
C SER A 123 -3.25 -6.75 -4.51
N VAL A 124 -2.66 -5.62 -4.88
CA VAL A 124 -3.26 -4.64 -5.80
C VAL A 124 -2.42 -4.54 -7.07
N PRO A 125 -2.98 -4.88 -8.26
CA PRO A 125 -2.29 -4.76 -9.53
C PRO A 125 -2.19 -3.31 -10.00
N PHE A 126 -1.29 -3.02 -10.96
CA PHE A 126 -1.33 -1.74 -11.67
C PHE A 126 -2.67 -1.59 -12.41
N ALA A 127 -3.39 -0.52 -12.09
CA ALA A 127 -4.60 -0.17 -12.83
C ALA A 127 -4.29 0.97 -13.81
N PRO A 128 -4.49 0.76 -15.12
CA PRO A 128 -4.42 1.84 -16.09
C PRO A 128 -5.53 2.87 -15.84
N ARG A 129 -5.41 4.03 -16.48
CA ARG A 129 -6.41 5.09 -16.34
C ARG A 129 -7.78 4.59 -16.82
N ALA A 130 -8.78 4.65 -15.93
CA ALA A 130 -10.15 4.27 -16.26
C ALA A 130 -10.75 5.18 -17.37
N PRO A 131 -11.73 4.71 -18.17
CA PRO A 131 -12.32 5.49 -19.25
C PRO A 131 -13.16 6.70 -18.77
N ALA A 132 -13.53 6.72 -17.49
CA ALA A 132 -14.29 7.78 -16.84
C ALA A 132 -13.85 7.89 -15.36
N PRO A 133 -14.26 8.95 -14.62
CA PRO A 133 -13.95 9.10 -13.20
C PRO A 133 -14.34 7.85 -12.40
N PRO A 134 -13.38 7.27 -11.61
CA PRO A 134 -13.55 5.97 -10.98
C PRO A 134 -14.77 5.87 -10.06
N LEU A 135 -15.04 6.91 -9.26
CA LEU A 135 -16.16 6.90 -8.31
C LEU A 135 -17.52 6.76 -8.99
N GLY A 136 -17.68 7.42 -10.16
CA GLY A 136 -18.90 7.28 -10.96
C GLY A 136 -19.09 5.85 -11.48
N LEU A 137 -18.00 5.21 -11.91
CA LEU A 137 -18.03 3.80 -12.35
C LEU A 137 -18.31 2.86 -11.18
N MET A 138 -17.68 3.07 -10.02
CA MET A 138 -17.89 2.26 -8.83
C MET A 138 -19.35 2.33 -8.36
N ARG A 139 -19.93 3.53 -8.26
CA ARG A 139 -21.37 3.70 -7.92
C ARG A 139 -22.28 2.92 -8.88
N LYS A 140 -22.00 3.04 -10.18
CA LYS A 140 -22.81 2.39 -11.20
C LYS A 140 -22.75 0.87 -11.15
N HIS A 141 -21.57 0.29 -10.90
CA HIS A 141 -21.33 -1.14 -11.03
C HIS A 141 -21.31 -1.91 -9.70
N LEU A 142 -20.94 -1.22 -8.59
CA LEU A 142 -20.76 -1.85 -7.28
C LEU A 142 -21.73 -1.29 -6.22
N GLY A 143 -22.43 -0.17 -6.51
CA GLY A 143 -23.41 0.44 -5.62
C GLY A 143 -22.85 1.48 -4.65
N GLU A 144 -23.77 2.18 -3.96
CA GLU A 144 -23.41 3.24 -2.99
C GLU A 144 -22.79 2.68 -1.71
N ASP A 145 -23.06 1.42 -1.37
CA ASP A 145 -22.55 0.76 -0.17
C ASP A 145 -21.15 0.17 -0.37
N PHE A 146 -20.63 0.20 -1.59
CA PHE A 146 -19.25 -0.20 -1.83
C PHE A 146 -18.29 0.68 -1.03
N TYR A 147 -17.38 0.06 -0.26
CA TYR A 147 -16.58 0.76 0.74
C TYR A 147 -15.83 1.99 0.21
N MET A 148 -15.26 1.95 -1.00
CA MET A 148 -14.56 3.10 -1.58
C MET A 148 -15.50 4.28 -1.86
N VAL A 149 -16.78 4.03 -2.17
CA VAL A 149 -17.82 5.05 -2.32
C VAL A 149 -18.26 5.56 -0.95
N TRP A 150 -18.47 4.65 0.00
CA TRP A 150 -18.84 5.00 1.37
C TRP A 150 -17.78 5.87 2.06
N PHE A 151 -16.47 5.58 1.85
CA PHE A 151 -15.34 6.35 2.40
C PHE A 151 -15.24 7.80 1.89
N GLN A 152 -15.98 8.14 0.84
CA GLN A 152 -16.00 9.52 0.33
C GLN A 152 -16.66 10.52 1.27
N ARG A 153 -17.48 10.07 2.21
CA ARG A 153 -18.22 10.93 3.15
C ARG A 153 -17.35 11.29 4.36
N PRO A 154 -16.86 12.55 4.49
CA PRO A 154 -16.01 12.92 5.62
C PRO A 154 -16.73 12.73 6.97
N GLY A 155 -16.01 12.21 7.95
CA GLY A 155 -16.47 11.99 9.32
C GLY A 155 -17.24 10.68 9.52
N ILE A 156 -17.98 10.19 8.53
CA ILE A 156 -18.85 9.00 8.69
C ILE A 156 -18.02 7.72 8.81
N ALA A 157 -17.09 7.51 7.90
CA ALA A 157 -16.22 6.35 7.94
C ALA A 157 -15.25 6.42 9.13
N GLU A 158 -14.71 7.60 9.42
CA GLU A 158 -13.85 7.82 10.58
C GLU A 158 -14.53 7.43 11.89
N GLU A 159 -15.77 7.90 12.12
CA GLU A 159 -16.54 7.58 13.30
C GLU A 159 -16.83 6.07 13.40
N ALA A 160 -17.24 5.46 12.31
CA ALA A 160 -17.57 4.04 12.30
C ALA A 160 -16.35 3.16 12.60
N LEU A 161 -15.20 3.44 11.97
CA LEU A 161 -13.95 2.69 12.16
C LEU A 161 -13.35 2.91 13.55
N ALA A 162 -13.47 4.12 14.11
CA ALA A 162 -12.95 4.48 15.43
C ALA A 162 -13.84 4.00 16.59
N ARG A 163 -15.08 3.59 16.34
CA ARG A 163 -16.01 3.14 17.39
C ARG A 163 -15.47 1.97 18.21
N ASP A 164 -14.82 1.02 17.54
CA ASP A 164 -14.08 -0.08 18.13
C ASP A 164 -12.87 -0.40 17.23
N VAL A 165 -11.75 0.23 17.57
CA VAL A 165 -10.49 0.12 16.79
C VAL A 165 -10.00 -1.31 16.74
N ARG A 166 -10.10 -2.07 17.84
CA ARG A 166 -9.67 -3.48 17.86
C ARG A 166 -10.53 -4.32 16.90
N ARG A 167 -11.84 -4.14 16.94
CA ARG A 167 -12.75 -4.83 16.02
C ARG A 167 -12.45 -4.49 14.56
N THR A 168 -12.26 -3.21 14.27
CA THR A 168 -11.89 -2.73 12.92
C THR A 168 -10.66 -3.43 12.38
N LEU A 169 -9.62 -3.55 13.20
CA LEU A 169 -8.33 -4.12 12.77
C LEU A 169 -8.32 -5.65 12.78
N ALA A 170 -9.12 -6.28 13.66
CA ALA A 170 -9.14 -7.74 13.80
C ALA A 170 -10.04 -8.44 12.76
N THR A 171 -11.11 -7.79 12.27
CA THR A 171 -12.10 -8.47 11.43
C THR A 171 -11.74 -8.54 9.96
N SER A 172 -10.79 -7.74 9.48
CA SER A 172 -10.41 -7.66 8.05
C SER A 172 -11.60 -7.34 7.11
N ARG A 173 -12.73 -6.82 7.66
CA ARG A 173 -13.99 -6.60 6.95
C ARG A 173 -14.31 -5.13 6.69
N VAL A 174 -13.32 -4.25 6.70
CA VAL A 174 -13.49 -2.81 6.42
C VAL A 174 -14.03 -2.51 5.00
N TRP A 175 -14.22 -3.55 4.21
CA TRP A 175 -14.69 -3.53 2.82
C TRP A 175 -16.22 -3.46 2.66
N ASP A 176 -16.99 -3.50 3.74
CA ASP A 176 -18.45 -3.56 3.68
C ASP A 176 -19.05 -2.50 4.63
N ALA A 177 -19.83 -1.57 4.07
CA ALA A 177 -20.54 -0.57 4.89
C ALA A 177 -21.51 -1.22 5.90
N ALA A 178 -22.07 -2.38 5.60
CA ALA A 178 -22.92 -3.14 6.50
C ALA A 178 -22.16 -3.63 7.74
N TRP A 179 -20.84 -3.88 7.63
CA TRP A 179 -19.98 -4.21 8.77
C TRP A 179 -20.02 -3.13 9.87
N ALA A 180 -20.10 -1.85 9.48
CA ALA A 180 -20.15 -0.74 10.44
C ALA A 180 -21.42 -0.75 11.30
N ALA A 181 -22.49 -1.37 10.83
CA ALA A 181 -23.77 -1.53 11.54
C ALA A 181 -23.86 -2.83 12.37
N ASP A 182 -23.03 -3.85 12.07
CA ASP A 182 -23.03 -5.12 12.77
C ASP A 182 -22.27 -5.00 14.11
N THR A 183 -22.93 -5.38 15.21
CA THR A 183 -22.37 -5.31 16.58
C THR A 183 -22.13 -6.67 17.23
N ASP A 184 -22.52 -7.76 16.57
CA ASP A 184 -22.52 -9.11 17.16
C ASP A 184 -21.21 -9.88 16.93
N ASP A 185 -20.33 -9.40 16.06
CA ASP A 185 -19.07 -10.08 15.76
C ASP A 185 -18.03 -9.83 16.85
N GLN A 186 -17.64 -10.91 17.56
CA GLN A 186 -16.57 -10.83 18.55
C GLN A 186 -15.21 -10.81 17.83
N PRO A 187 -14.42 -9.72 17.95
CA PRO A 187 -13.15 -9.62 17.27
C PRO A 187 -12.18 -10.68 17.76
N ARG A 188 -11.66 -11.49 16.85
CA ARG A 188 -10.58 -12.44 17.11
C ARG A 188 -9.34 -11.94 16.43
N THR A 189 -8.21 -12.06 17.12
CA THR A 189 -6.91 -11.78 16.52
C THR A 189 -6.75 -12.59 15.23
N PRO A 190 -6.39 -11.95 14.10
CA PRO A 190 -6.13 -12.66 12.86
C PRO A 190 -5.07 -13.74 13.06
N PRO A 191 -5.20 -14.93 12.43
CA PRO A 191 -4.31 -16.06 12.67
C PRO A 191 -2.84 -15.79 12.27
N PHE A 192 -2.58 -14.73 11.49
CA PHE A 192 -1.26 -14.28 11.07
C PHE A 192 -0.64 -13.22 11.99
N MET A 193 -1.29 -12.90 13.12
CA MET A 193 -0.80 -11.97 14.14
C MET A 193 -0.90 -12.60 15.54
N THR A 194 0.00 -12.18 16.41
CA THR A 194 -0.16 -12.36 17.86
C THR A 194 -1.02 -11.24 18.45
N GLU A 195 -1.51 -11.40 19.69
CA GLU A 195 -2.21 -10.33 20.41
C GLU A 195 -1.34 -9.07 20.57
N ASP A 196 -0.06 -9.25 20.88
CA ASP A 196 0.88 -8.13 21.05
C ASP A 196 1.09 -7.38 19.71
N GLU A 197 1.12 -8.08 18.58
CA GLU A 197 1.22 -7.48 17.25
C GLU A 197 -0.05 -6.71 16.89
N LEU A 198 -1.23 -7.26 17.15
CA LEU A 198 -2.50 -6.54 16.97
C LEU A 198 -2.55 -5.28 17.85
N ASP A 199 -2.04 -5.37 19.07
CA ASP A 199 -1.99 -4.24 20.01
C ASP A 199 -1.11 -3.08 19.49
N VAL A 200 -0.08 -3.34 18.68
CA VAL A 200 0.69 -2.28 18.02
C VAL A 200 -0.23 -1.43 17.13
N TYR A 201 -1.01 -2.09 16.28
CA TYR A 201 -1.97 -1.40 15.40
C TYR A 201 -3.06 -0.70 16.21
N VAL A 202 -3.67 -1.39 17.18
CA VAL A 202 -4.77 -0.85 18.00
C VAL A 202 -4.33 0.43 18.72
N ARG A 203 -3.19 0.42 19.41
CA ARG A 203 -2.66 1.62 20.10
C ARG A 203 -2.39 2.75 19.14
N THR A 204 -1.84 2.45 17.97
CA THR A 204 -1.52 3.47 16.97
C THR A 204 -2.78 4.09 16.41
N PHE A 205 -3.72 3.30 15.88
CA PHE A 205 -4.96 3.82 15.29
C PHE A 205 -5.93 4.42 16.33
N ALA A 206 -5.89 3.99 17.59
CA ALA A 206 -6.61 4.67 18.67
C ALA A 206 -6.12 6.11 18.91
N ARG A 207 -4.85 6.37 18.66
CA ARG A 207 -4.22 7.70 18.76
C ARG A 207 -4.41 8.54 17.49
N THR A 208 -4.20 7.95 16.31
CA THR A 208 -4.15 8.68 15.04
C THR A 208 -5.50 8.74 14.33
N GLY A 209 -6.42 7.84 14.65
CA GLY A 209 -7.64 7.63 13.87
C GLY A 209 -7.35 7.06 12.49
N PHE A 210 -8.34 7.17 11.61
CA PHE A 210 -8.32 6.60 10.25
C PHE A 210 -8.34 7.65 9.15
N HIS A 211 -8.43 8.94 9.50
CA HIS A 211 -8.61 10.06 8.57
C HIS A 211 -7.56 10.09 7.45
N GLY A 212 -6.27 10.01 7.82
CA GLY A 212 -5.18 10.02 6.85
C GLY A 212 -5.31 8.93 5.80
N GLY A 213 -5.54 7.67 6.23
CA GLY A 213 -5.74 6.55 5.32
C GLY A 213 -6.99 6.69 4.44
N LEU A 214 -8.09 7.23 4.97
CA LEU A 214 -9.31 7.47 4.20
C LEU A 214 -9.12 8.54 3.10
N ASN A 215 -8.18 9.47 3.29
CA ASN A 215 -7.89 10.50 2.28
C ASN A 215 -7.24 9.93 1.01
N TYR A 216 -6.61 8.75 1.05
CA TYR A 216 -6.16 8.06 -0.17
C TYR A 216 -7.35 7.75 -1.09
N TYR A 217 -8.44 7.20 -0.54
CA TYR A 217 -9.67 6.90 -1.28
C TYR A 217 -10.38 8.16 -1.78
N ARG A 218 -10.30 9.27 -1.05
CA ARG A 218 -10.92 10.56 -1.42
C ARG A 218 -10.24 11.27 -2.60
N ASN A 219 -9.10 10.74 -3.06
CA ASN A 219 -8.37 11.25 -4.22
C ASN A 219 -8.62 10.46 -5.51
N LEU A 220 -9.48 9.45 -5.54
CA LEU A 220 -9.66 8.58 -6.70
C LEU A 220 -9.97 9.37 -7.99
N ASP A 221 -10.98 10.25 -7.98
CA ASP A 221 -11.32 11.06 -9.15
C ASP A 221 -10.29 12.15 -9.41
N ARG A 222 -9.73 12.79 -8.37
CA ARG A 222 -8.64 13.76 -8.51
C ARG A 222 -7.40 13.13 -9.14
N ASN A 223 -7.02 11.92 -8.73
CA ASN A 223 -5.90 11.18 -9.31
C ASN A 223 -6.17 10.89 -10.79
N TRP A 224 -7.40 10.51 -11.14
CA TRP A 224 -7.81 10.32 -12.53
C TRP A 224 -7.67 11.61 -13.36
N GLU A 225 -8.07 12.76 -12.83
CA GLU A 225 -7.93 14.06 -13.51
C GLU A 225 -6.45 14.44 -13.68
N ARG A 226 -5.65 14.38 -12.60
CA ARG A 226 -4.23 14.77 -12.59
C ARG A 226 -3.37 13.93 -13.50
N THR A 227 -3.72 12.68 -13.73
CA THR A 227 -2.95 11.75 -14.58
C THR A 227 -3.44 11.67 -16.03
N ALA A 228 -4.32 12.58 -16.47
CA ALA A 228 -4.89 12.56 -17.81
C ALA A 228 -3.83 12.60 -18.94
N HIS A 229 -2.73 13.32 -18.71
CA HIS A 229 -1.60 13.44 -19.64
C HIS A 229 -0.77 12.15 -19.78
N LEU A 230 -1.01 11.15 -18.93
CA LEU A 230 -0.30 9.86 -18.91
C LEU A 230 -1.19 8.69 -19.38
N ALA A 231 -2.35 8.97 -19.97
CA ALA A 231 -3.33 7.95 -20.33
C ALA A 231 -2.77 6.77 -21.15
N GLU A 232 -1.76 7.04 -22.01
CA GLU A 232 -1.13 6.03 -22.85
C GLU A 232 0.24 5.54 -22.31
N ARG A 233 0.69 6.07 -21.17
CA ARG A 233 1.99 5.69 -20.61
C ARG A 233 1.91 4.30 -19.97
N ARG A 234 2.95 3.50 -20.18
CA ARG A 234 3.10 2.15 -19.63
C ARG A 234 4.10 2.16 -18.49
N VAL A 235 3.99 1.18 -17.58
CA VAL A 235 5.03 0.85 -16.62
C VAL A 235 6.06 -0.02 -17.35
N THR A 236 7.30 0.47 -17.40
CA THR A 236 8.40 -0.18 -18.13
C THR A 236 9.48 -0.75 -17.22
N ALA A 237 9.44 -0.45 -15.93
CA ALA A 237 10.35 -1.03 -14.96
C ALA A 237 10.10 -2.54 -14.82
N PRO A 238 11.15 -3.36 -14.61
CA PRO A 238 11.00 -4.75 -14.21
C PRO A 238 10.02 -4.88 -13.04
N ALA A 239 9.03 -5.75 -13.20
CA ALA A 239 7.89 -5.78 -12.29
C ALA A 239 7.58 -7.17 -11.73
N LEU A 240 7.11 -7.18 -10.48
CA LEU A 240 6.51 -8.33 -9.83
C LEU A 240 5.08 -7.97 -9.39
N PHE A 241 4.14 -8.87 -9.63
CA PHE A 241 2.84 -8.85 -8.99
C PHE A 241 2.60 -10.17 -8.26
N ALA A 242 2.09 -10.09 -7.03
CA ALA A 242 1.66 -11.27 -6.29
C ALA A 242 0.40 -10.96 -5.47
N THR A 243 -0.52 -11.92 -5.40
CA THR A 243 -1.77 -11.78 -4.64
C THR A 243 -2.12 -13.08 -3.95
N GLY A 244 -2.87 -13.00 -2.85
CA GLY A 244 -3.38 -14.19 -2.18
C GLY A 244 -4.51 -14.86 -2.97
N GLU A 245 -4.57 -16.19 -2.92
CA GLU A 245 -5.62 -16.96 -3.58
C GLU A 245 -7.04 -16.56 -3.13
N ARG A 246 -7.18 -16.19 -1.86
CA ARG A 246 -8.45 -15.80 -1.22
C ARG A 246 -8.64 -14.28 -1.13
N ASP A 247 -7.76 -13.48 -1.74
CA ASP A 247 -7.86 -12.02 -1.72
C ASP A 247 -9.15 -11.54 -2.43
N PRO A 248 -10.06 -10.82 -1.75
CA PRO A 248 -11.29 -10.32 -2.36
C PRO A 248 -11.04 -9.28 -3.45
N VAL A 249 -9.90 -8.58 -3.45
CA VAL A 249 -9.53 -7.57 -4.46
C VAL A 249 -9.48 -8.18 -5.86
N ARG A 250 -9.07 -9.44 -5.99
CA ARG A 250 -9.05 -10.17 -7.28
C ARG A 250 -10.39 -10.21 -8.01
N ARG A 251 -11.52 -10.04 -7.29
CA ARG A 251 -12.87 -10.09 -7.89
C ARG A 251 -13.20 -8.84 -8.69
N PHE A 252 -12.64 -7.68 -8.31
CA PHE A 252 -12.93 -6.42 -8.99
C PHE A 252 -11.66 -5.76 -9.59
N MET A 253 -10.46 -6.23 -9.23
CA MET A 253 -9.18 -5.85 -9.83
C MET A 253 -8.36 -7.10 -10.19
N PRO A 254 -8.74 -7.85 -11.23
CA PRO A 254 -7.98 -9.04 -11.66
C PRO A 254 -6.62 -8.65 -12.26
N ALA A 255 -5.60 -9.51 -12.14
CA ALA A 255 -4.26 -9.27 -12.68
C ALA A 255 -4.24 -8.90 -14.17
N ALA A 256 -5.18 -9.44 -14.94
CA ALA A 256 -5.33 -9.19 -16.38
C ALA A 256 -5.51 -7.68 -16.73
N VAL A 257 -5.86 -6.81 -15.78
CA VAL A 257 -5.92 -5.36 -16.04
C VAL A 257 -4.54 -4.77 -16.38
N MET A 258 -3.46 -5.46 -16.03
CA MET A 258 -2.07 -5.07 -16.32
C MET A 258 -1.64 -5.41 -17.75
N ASP A 259 -2.38 -6.28 -18.46
CA ASP A 259 -1.99 -6.77 -19.79
C ASP A 259 -1.76 -5.62 -20.77
N GLY A 260 -0.55 -5.57 -21.33
CA GLY A 260 -0.11 -4.53 -22.24
C GLY A 260 0.22 -3.18 -21.60
N TRP A 261 0.00 -3.02 -20.27
CA TRP A 261 0.31 -1.81 -19.51
C TRP A 261 1.58 -1.93 -18.67
N VAL A 262 1.87 -3.11 -18.12
CA VAL A 262 3.13 -3.43 -17.48
C VAL A 262 3.94 -4.26 -18.48
N THR A 263 4.98 -3.64 -19.08
CA THR A 263 5.65 -4.24 -20.25
C THR A 263 6.76 -5.24 -19.92
N ASP A 264 7.26 -5.21 -18.67
CA ASP A 264 8.29 -6.15 -18.15
C ASP A 264 7.79 -6.78 -16.84
N LEU A 265 6.62 -7.44 -16.89
CA LEU A 265 6.09 -8.20 -15.74
C LEU A 265 6.80 -9.56 -15.68
N ARG A 266 7.83 -9.67 -14.84
CA ARG A 266 8.65 -10.88 -14.71
C ARG A 266 8.02 -11.95 -13.84
N VAL A 267 7.23 -11.53 -12.85
CA VAL A 267 6.54 -12.43 -11.92
C VAL A 267 5.07 -12.02 -11.83
N ASP A 268 4.17 -12.96 -12.09
CA ASP A 268 2.73 -12.88 -11.77
C ASP A 268 2.38 -14.14 -10.97
N ALA A 269 2.12 -13.98 -9.67
CA ALA A 269 1.98 -15.10 -8.76
C ALA A 269 0.71 -15.04 -7.91
N VAL A 270 0.11 -16.20 -7.69
CA VAL A 270 -0.98 -16.39 -6.74
C VAL A 270 -0.45 -17.21 -5.55
N ILE A 271 -0.40 -16.59 -4.38
CA ILE A 271 0.05 -17.20 -3.13
C ILE A 271 -1.09 -18.07 -2.57
N LYS A 272 -0.83 -19.37 -2.55
CA LYS A 272 -1.81 -20.37 -2.08
C LYS A 272 -2.14 -20.16 -0.61
N ASP A 273 -3.40 -20.37 -0.24
CA ASP A 273 -3.93 -20.29 1.12
C ASP A 273 -3.77 -18.91 1.81
N ALA A 274 -3.38 -17.86 1.08
CA ALA A 274 -3.30 -16.49 1.59
C ALA A 274 -4.51 -15.67 1.15
N GLY A 275 -4.87 -14.68 1.97
CA GLY A 275 -5.86 -13.64 1.69
C GLY A 275 -5.20 -12.34 1.24
N HIS A 276 -5.77 -11.21 1.71
CA HIS A 276 -5.35 -9.88 1.30
C HIS A 276 -3.99 -9.47 1.89
N TRP A 277 -3.75 -9.79 3.16
CA TRP A 277 -2.54 -9.39 3.89
C TRP A 277 -1.36 -10.33 3.59
N VAL A 278 -1.12 -10.57 2.30
CA VAL A 278 -0.29 -11.66 1.80
C VAL A 278 1.11 -11.70 2.39
N GLN A 279 1.74 -10.53 2.64
CA GLN A 279 3.07 -10.41 3.24
C GLN A 279 3.10 -10.81 4.72
N GLN A 280 1.94 -10.78 5.39
CA GLN A 280 1.77 -11.18 6.77
C GLN A 280 1.22 -12.62 6.89
N GLU A 281 0.32 -13.02 5.97
CA GLU A 281 -0.33 -14.34 5.97
C GLU A 281 0.58 -15.46 5.46
N ALA A 282 1.48 -15.16 4.52
CA ALA A 282 2.38 -16.13 3.90
C ALA A 282 3.81 -15.56 3.74
N PRO A 283 4.45 -15.15 4.85
CA PRO A 283 5.71 -14.40 4.80
C PRO A 283 6.82 -15.16 4.11
N ASP A 284 6.96 -16.48 4.31
CA ASP A 284 8.02 -17.28 3.70
C ASP A 284 7.88 -17.35 2.18
N GLN A 285 6.65 -17.50 1.66
CA GLN A 285 6.38 -17.54 0.23
C GLN A 285 6.66 -16.16 -0.41
N VAL A 286 6.22 -15.08 0.25
CA VAL A 286 6.46 -13.71 -0.22
C VAL A 286 7.95 -13.38 -0.20
N ASN A 287 8.68 -13.75 0.87
CA ASN A 287 10.12 -13.54 0.96
C ASN A 287 10.88 -14.27 -0.16
N ALA A 288 10.53 -15.53 -0.43
CA ALA A 288 11.16 -16.29 -1.50
C ALA A 288 10.93 -15.66 -2.88
N LEU A 289 9.70 -15.18 -3.14
CA LEU A 289 9.37 -14.48 -4.39
C LEU A 289 10.13 -13.16 -4.52
N LEU A 290 10.12 -12.33 -3.49
CA LEU A 290 10.79 -11.03 -3.52
C LEU A 290 12.30 -11.17 -3.69
N LEU A 291 12.94 -12.06 -2.93
CA LEU A 291 14.39 -12.28 -3.02
C LEU A 291 14.80 -12.85 -4.38
N GLY A 292 14.05 -13.81 -4.89
CA GLY A 292 14.32 -14.38 -6.22
C GLY A 292 14.18 -13.36 -7.35
N TRP A 293 13.11 -12.56 -7.31
CA TRP A 293 12.88 -11.50 -8.28
C TRP A 293 13.90 -10.37 -8.18
N LEU A 294 14.28 -9.94 -6.98
CA LEU A 294 15.29 -8.90 -6.77
C LEU A 294 16.66 -9.33 -7.30
N SER A 295 17.04 -10.60 -7.07
CA SER A 295 18.28 -11.15 -7.65
C SER A 295 18.28 -11.11 -9.18
N ASP A 296 17.15 -11.48 -9.82
CA ASP A 296 16.99 -11.43 -11.29
C ASP A 296 17.00 -10.00 -11.86
N VAL A 297 16.64 -9.01 -11.06
CA VAL A 297 16.68 -7.59 -11.45
C VAL A 297 18.06 -7.00 -11.32
N ASP A 298 18.88 -7.51 -10.38
CA ASP A 298 20.19 -6.98 -10.05
C ASP A 298 21.32 -7.60 -10.91
N ASP A 299 21.05 -8.74 -11.59
CA ASP A 299 21.90 -9.38 -12.56
C ASP A 299 21.83 -8.68 -13.95
#